data_a698e32869b87f5d406eba5cdb65da0f
#
_entry.id   a698e32869b87f5d406eba5cdb65da0f
#
_cell.length_a   1.000
_cell.length_b   1.000
_cell.length_c   1.000
_cell.angle_alpha   90.00
_cell.angle_beta   90.00
_cell.angle_gamma   90.00
#
_symmetry.space_group_name_H-M   'P 1'
#
loop_
_entity.id
_entity.type
_entity.pdbx_description
1 polymer ?
#
loop_
_entity_poly.entity_id
_entity_poly.type
_entity_poly.pdbx_seq_one_letter_code
_entity_poly.pdbx_strand_id
1 'polypeptide(L)'
;MKLTSPAFQNNGMMPSEFTCDGSDLSPQLIISEIPPNAKSLVLIMDDPDAPVGTWDHWVVFNIPTSTKEISKGTEPKGTAGRNSWGRTGYGGPCPPSGTHRYFFKLYALDTELNLPEGTTKKDLERAMQGRILAQAQLMGTYKRSR
;
A
#
# COMPACT_ATOMS: atom_id res chain seq x y z
N MET A 1 -0.36 13.63 8.60
CA MET A 1 0.00 13.05 7.29
C MET A 1 -1.26 12.59 6.58
N LYS A 2 -1.32 12.75 5.28
CA LYS A 2 -2.50 12.39 4.47
C LYS A 2 -2.11 11.54 3.27
N LEU A 3 -2.99 10.60 2.92
CA LEU A 3 -2.87 9.75 1.75
C LEU A 3 -4.18 9.77 0.98
N THR A 4 -4.13 10.21 -0.27
CA THR A 4 -5.31 10.30 -1.14
C THR A 4 -4.98 9.78 -2.53
N SER A 5 -6.00 9.59 -3.35
CA SER A 5 -5.84 9.24 -4.76
C SER A 5 -6.83 10.03 -5.61
N PRO A 6 -6.40 10.58 -6.76
CA PRO A 6 -7.37 11.16 -7.69
C PRO A 6 -8.21 10.11 -8.40
N ALA A 7 -7.83 8.82 -8.31
CA ALA A 7 -8.52 7.74 -8.99
C ALA A 7 -9.80 7.29 -8.27
N PHE A 8 -9.85 7.41 -6.93
CA PHE A 8 -11.03 7.06 -6.15
C PHE A 8 -11.00 7.78 -4.80
N GLN A 9 -12.18 7.97 -4.23
CA GLN A 9 -12.31 8.60 -2.91
C GLN A 9 -12.17 7.55 -1.81
N ASN A 10 -11.75 7.99 -0.62
CA ASN A 10 -11.74 7.13 0.55
C ASN A 10 -13.13 6.53 0.78
N ASN A 11 -13.19 5.24 0.99
CA ASN A 11 -14.41 4.41 1.11
C ASN A 11 -15.16 4.24 -0.23
N GLY A 12 -14.62 4.74 -1.33
CA GLY A 12 -15.22 4.60 -2.65
C GLY A 12 -14.76 3.34 -3.38
N MET A 13 -15.44 3.02 -4.48
CA MET A 13 -15.08 1.87 -5.30
C MET A 13 -13.86 2.17 -6.17
N MET A 14 -12.92 1.25 -6.20
CA MET A 14 -11.75 1.36 -7.07
C MET A 14 -12.15 1.04 -8.51
N PRO A 15 -11.69 1.84 -9.49
CA PRO A 15 -11.89 1.50 -10.90
C PRO A 15 -11.22 0.18 -11.28
N SER A 16 -11.81 -0.54 -12.24
CA SER A 16 -11.34 -1.85 -12.67
C SER A 16 -9.93 -1.83 -13.26
N GLU A 17 -9.48 -0.69 -13.74
CA GLU A 17 -8.13 -0.50 -14.28
C GLU A 17 -7.03 -0.92 -13.29
N PHE A 18 -7.29 -0.80 -11.99
CA PHE A 18 -6.33 -1.10 -10.93
C PHE A 18 -6.48 -2.53 -10.37
N THR A 19 -7.27 -3.35 -11.03
CA THR A 19 -7.64 -4.69 -10.54
C THR A 19 -7.36 -5.76 -11.58
N CYS A 20 -7.55 -7.03 -11.20
CA CYS A 20 -7.39 -8.16 -12.11
C CYS A 20 -8.40 -8.17 -13.27
N ASP A 21 -9.46 -7.36 -13.19
CA ASP A 21 -10.43 -7.22 -14.27
C ASP A 21 -9.99 -6.22 -15.33
N GLY A 22 -8.91 -5.49 -15.10
CA GLY A 22 -8.36 -4.51 -16.02
C GLY A 22 -6.86 -4.68 -16.19
N SER A 23 -6.15 -3.57 -16.35
CA SER A 23 -4.70 -3.58 -16.59
C SER A 23 -3.87 -3.92 -15.35
N ASP A 24 -4.51 -3.98 -14.20
CA ASP A 24 -3.87 -4.33 -12.92
C ASP A 24 -2.73 -3.37 -12.56
N LEU A 25 -2.92 -2.09 -12.82
CA LEU A 25 -1.95 -1.04 -12.51
C LEU A 25 -2.18 -0.52 -11.09
N SER A 26 -1.10 -0.11 -10.43
CA SER A 26 -1.23 0.57 -9.15
C SER A 26 -1.85 1.96 -9.37
N PRO A 27 -2.73 2.42 -8.46
CA PRO A 27 -3.34 3.75 -8.60
C PRO A 27 -2.35 4.85 -8.25
N GLN A 28 -2.57 6.03 -8.82
CA GLN A 28 -1.83 7.22 -8.40
C GLN A 28 -2.16 7.53 -6.94
N LEU A 29 -1.14 7.81 -6.15
CA LEU A 29 -1.28 8.18 -4.74
C LEU A 29 -0.64 9.55 -4.49
N ILE A 30 -1.29 10.37 -3.67
CA ILE A 30 -0.81 11.69 -3.26
C ILE A 30 -0.51 11.64 -1.77
N ILE A 31 0.68 12.08 -1.39
CA ILE A 31 1.14 12.10 -0.01
C ILE A 31 1.36 13.54 0.42
N SER A 32 0.81 13.93 1.57
CA SER A 32 0.99 15.28 2.10
C SER A 32 1.12 15.26 3.62
N GLU A 33 1.60 16.39 4.15
CA GLU A 33 1.75 16.62 5.59
C GLU A 33 2.62 15.57 6.28
N ILE A 34 3.72 15.22 5.63
CA ILE A 34 4.72 14.29 6.21
C ILE A 34 5.42 15.00 7.38
N PRO A 35 5.56 14.33 8.54
CA PRO A 35 6.28 14.95 9.67
C PRO A 35 7.70 15.34 9.27
N PRO A 36 8.17 16.53 9.64
CA PRO A 36 9.50 17.00 9.25
C PRO A 36 10.66 16.18 9.82
N ASN A 37 10.41 15.45 10.90
CA ASN A 37 11.42 14.58 11.52
C ASN A 37 11.38 13.13 10.99
N ALA A 38 10.53 12.85 10.00
CA ALA A 38 10.48 11.52 9.39
C ALA A 38 11.77 11.24 8.60
N LYS A 39 12.23 9.99 8.66
CA LYS A 39 13.43 9.52 7.95
C LYS A 39 13.10 8.64 6.76
N SER A 40 11.95 7.96 6.80
CA SER A 40 11.49 7.11 5.70
C SER A 40 9.99 6.92 5.77
N LEU A 41 9.41 6.43 4.67
CA LEU A 41 7.99 6.07 4.60
C LEU A 41 7.86 4.59 4.27
N VAL A 42 6.73 4.01 4.71
CA VAL A 42 6.34 2.64 4.41
C VAL A 42 4.93 2.66 3.83
N LEU A 43 4.72 1.91 2.74
CA LEU A 43 3.41 1.76 2.12
C LEU A 43 3.03 0.28 2.13
N ILE A 44 1.87 -0.03 2.70
CA ILE A 44 1.32 -1.38 2.73
C ILE A 44 -0.12 -1.32 2.23
N MET A 45 -0.44 -2.15 1.24
CA MET A 45 -1.82 -2.34 0.79
C MET A 45 -2.25 -3.75 1.15
N ASP A 46 -3.35 -3.90 1.87
CA ASP A 46 -3.85 -5.21 2.26
C ASP A 46 -5.37 -5.32 2.20
N ASP A 47 -5.87 -6.56 2.17
CA ASP A 47 -7.28 -6.91 2.12
C ASP A 47 -7.60 -7.82 3.32
N PRO A 48 -8.29 -7.31 4.35
CA PRO A 48 -8.65 -8.12 5.51
C PRO A 48 -9.84 -9.04 5.26
N ASP A 49 -10.52 -8.89 4.12
CA ASP A 49 -11.73 -9.65 3.80
C ASP A 49 -11.45 -10.90 2.95
N ALA A 50 -10.18 -11.19 2.66
CA ALA A 50 -9.82 -12.37 1.89
C ALA A 50 -10.21 -13.66 2.62
N PRO A 51 -10.62 -14.74 1.90
CA PRO A 51 -11.13 -15.97 2.53
C PRO A 51 -10.16 -16.64 3.50
N VAL A 52 -8.86 -16.52 3.24
CA VAL A 52 -7.83 -17.19 4.07
C VAL A 52 -7.20 -16.27 5.10
N GLY A 53 -7.79 -15.11 5.34
CA GLY A 53 -7.24 -14.08 6.22
C GLY A 53 -6.70 -12.91 5.42
N THR A 54 -6.02 -11.97 6.09
CA THR A 54 -5.51 -10.77 5.42
C THR A 54 -4.54 -11.12 4.29
N TRP A 55 -4.81 -10.57 3.11
CA TRP A 55 -3.97 -10.76 1.93
C TRP A 55 -3.20 -9.48 1.66
N ASP A 56 -1.87 -9.60 1.56
CA ASP A 56 -0.98 -8.45 1.35
C ASP A 56 -0.79 -8.23 -0.15
N HIS A 57 -1.25 -7.08 -0.65
CA HIS A 57 -1.24 -6.76 -2.07
C HIS A 57 0.01 -6.00 -2.49
N TRP A 58 0.57 -5.16 -1.60
CA TRP A 58 1.68 -4.30 -1.96
C TRP A 58 2.44 -3.92 -0.70
N VAL A 59 3.77 -4.07 -0.72
CA VAL A 59 4.63 -3.77 0.42
C VAL A 59 5.87 -3.05 -0.08
N VAL A 60 6.09 -1.81 0.37
CA VAL A 60 7.27 -1.02 0.01
C VAL A 60 7.74 -0.27 1.24
N PHE A 61 9.04 -0.25 1.49
CA PHE A 61 9.60 0.47 2.62
C PHE A 61 10.84 1.27 2.21
N ASN A 62 11.37 2.07 3.13
CA ASN A 62 12.47 3.01 2.86
C ASN A 62 12.14 3.94 1.68
N ILE A 63 10.89 4.36 1.58
CA ILE A 63 10.46 5.35 0.58
C ILE A 63 10.99 6.71 1.05
N PRO A 64 11.63 7.51 0.18
CA PRO A 64 12.12 8.83 0.56
C PRO A 64 11.01 9.75 1.05
N THR A 65 11.29 10.52 2.09
CA THR A 65 10.32 11.44 2.68
C THR A 65 10.02 12.64 1.78
N SER A 66 10.79 12.84 0.71
CA SER A 66 10.51 13.84 -0.32
C SER A 66 9.44 13.40 -1.29
N THR A 67 8.94 12.17 -1.18
CA THR A 67 7.92 11.62 -2.08
C THR A 67 6.57 12.26 -1.79
N LYS A 68 6.05 13.01 -2.77
CA LYS A 68 4.73 13.67 -2.67
C LYS A 68 3.68 12.97 -3.50
N GLU A 69 4.12 12.15 -4.44
CA GLU A 69 3.24 11.48 -5.38
C GLU A 69 3.88 10.16 -5.82
N ILE A 70 3.06 9.15 -5.97
CA ILE A 70 3.44 7.89 -6.61
C ILE A 70 2.57 7.79 -7.84
N SER A 71 3.18 7.83 -9.02
CA SER A 71 2.45 7.84 -10.29
C SER A 71 1.76 6.51 -10.56
N LYS A 72 0.65 6.57 -11.27
CA LYS A 72 -0.09 5.37 -11.69
C LYS A 72 0.84 4.37 -12.38
N GLY A 73 0.75 3.11 -12.00
CA GLY A 73 1.50 2.02 -12.64
C GLY A 73 2.99 2.02 -12.37
N THR A 74 3.46 2.77 -11.37
CA THR A 74 4.89 2.82 -11.02
C THR A 74 5.11 2.39 -9.58
N GLU A 75 6.27 1.77 -9.33
CA GLU A 75 6.72 1.50 -7.98
C GLU A 75 7.38 2.75 -7.40
N PRO A 76 7.12 3.11 -6.14
CA PRO A 76 7.84 4.20 -5.52
C PRO A 76 9.32 3.82 -5.34
N LYS A 77 10.17 4.83 -5.23
CA LYS A 77 11.55 4.58 -4.82
C LYS A 77 11.52 3.99 -3.41
N GLY A 78 12.45 3.08 -3.16
CA GLY A 78 12.51 2.37 -1.89
C GLY A 78 12.85 0.91 -2.13
N THR A 79 12.53 0.08 -1.15
CA THR A 79 12.77 -1.36 -1.21
C THR A 79 11.44 -2.10 -1.28
N ALA A 80 11.29 -2.96 -2.28
CA ALA A 80 10.07 -3.74 -2.45
C ALA A 80 10.04 -4.92 -1.48
N GLY A 81 8.93 -5.07 -0.76
CA GLY A 81 8.68 -6.21 0.11
C GLY A 81 7.92 -7.29 -0.65
N ARG A 82 7.68 -8.42 0.03
CA ARG A 82 6.99 -9.56 -0.55
C ARG A 82 5.49 -9.45 -0.32
N ASN A 83 4.71 -9.58 -1.39
CA ASN A 83 3.25 -9.68 -1.29
C ASN A 83 2.81 -11.12 -1.06
N SER A 84 1.50 -11.34 -0.87
CA SER A 84 0.97 -12.68 -0.56
C SER A 84 0.98 -13.64 -1.75
N TRP A 85 1.29 -13.16 -2.96
CA TRP A 85 1.55 -14.04 -4.11
C TRP A 85 2.99 -14.57 -4.12
N GLY A 86 3.81 -14.17 -3.15
CA GLY A 86 5.20 -14.63 -3.07
C GLY A 86 6.16 -13.88 -3.97
N ARG A 87 5.80 -12.71 -4.46
CA ARG A 87 6.63 -11.87 -5.32
C ARG A 87 6.59 -10.43 -4.82
N THR A 88 7.38 -9.55 -5.42
CA THR A 88 7.40 -8.12 -5.10
C THR A 88 6.49 -7.35 -6.06
N GLY A 89 6.07 -6.16 -5.63
CA GLY A 89 5.28 -5.26 -6.46
C GLY A 89 3.80 -5.28 -6.15
N TYR A 90 3.06 -4.50 -6.93
CA TYR A 90 1.63 -4.34 -6.79
C TYR A 90 0.87 -5.52 -7.40
N GLY A 91 -0.06 -6.09 -6.64
CA GLY A 91 -1.09 -6.97 -7.19
C GLY A 91 -2.44 -6.40 -6.80
N GLY A 92 -3.32 -6.19 -7.77
CA GLY A 92 -4.58 -5.50 -7.55
C GLY A 92 -5.68 -6.37 -6.95
N PRO A 93 -6.81 -5.74 -6.60
CA PRO A 93 -8.00 -6.44 -6.14
C PRO A 93 -8.47 -7.51 -7.11
N CYS A 94 -8.79 -8.68 -6.56
CA CYS A 94 -9.36 -9.78 -7.34
C CYS A 94 -10.24 -10.65 -6.42
N PRO A 95 -11.29 -10.07 -5.80
CA PRO A 95 -12.09 -10.80 -4.82
C PRO A 95 -12.83 -11.95 -5.49
N PRO A 96 -12.78 -13.16 -4.91
CA PRO A 96 -13.48 -14.31 -5.50
C PRO A 96 -14.99 -14.17 -5.44
N SER A 97 -15.52 -13.44 -4.44
CA SER A 97 -16.95 -13.16 -4.32
C SER A 97 -17.14 -11.96 -3.41
N GLY A 98 -18.25 -11.24 -3.62
CA GLY A 98 -18.65 -10.11 -2.79
C GLY A 98 -17.73 -8.90 -2.90
N THR A 99 -17.96 -7.94 -2.03
CA THR A 99 -17.19 -6.70 -1.94
C THR A 99 -16.12 -6.84 -0.88
N HIS A 100 -14.86 -6.59 -1.26
CA HIS A 100 -13.75 -6.57 -0.32
C HIS A 100 -13.27 -5.14 -0.12
N ARG A 101 -12.60 -4.91 1.02
CA ARG A 101 -11.99 -3.63 1.36
C ARG A 101 -10.48 -3.72 1.15
N TYR A 102 -9.90 -2.69 0.55
CA TYR A 102 -8.48 -2.61 0.25
C TYR A 102 -7.91 -1.38 0.93
N PHE A 103 -7.06 -1.61 1.92
CA PHE A 103 -6.49 -0.55 2.74
C PHE A 103 -5.09 -0.22 2.22
N PHE A 104 -4.89 1.04 1.83
CA PHE A 104 -3.57 1.60 1.55
C PHE A 104 -3.13 2.30 2.82
N LYS A 105 -2.10 1.76 3.47
CA LYS A 105 -1.61 2.27 4.76
C LYS A 105 -0.24 2.86 4.58
N LEU A 106 -0.09 4.11 5.00
CA LEU A 106 1.18 4.84 4.89
C LEU A 106 1.68 5.15 6.29
N TYR A 107 2.95 4.88 6.54
CA TYR A 107 3.59 5.14 7.82
C TYR A 107 4.82 5.99 7.61
N ALA A 108 5.00 7.00 8.48
CA ALA A 108 6.24 7.78 8.54
C ALA A 108 7.05 7.26 9.72
N LEU A 109 8.30 6.91 9.49
CA LEU A 109 9.16 6.35 10.51
C LEU A 109 10.29 7.30 10.89
N ASP A 110 10.80 7.19 12.12
CA ASP A 110 11.92 7.99 12.60
C ASP A 110 13.28 7.42 12.18
N THR A 111 13.29 6.38 11.36
CA THR A 111 14.50 5.68 10.92
C THR A 111 14.29 5.10 9.54
N GLU A 112 15.39 4.78 8.86
CA GLU A 112 15.36 3.86 7.74
C GLU A 112 15.50 2.44 8.28
N LEU A 113 15.01 1.46 7.54
CA LEU A 113 15.02 0.07 7.97
C LEU A 113 16.11 -0.70 7.20
N ASN A 114 16.92 -1.44 7.93
CA ASN A 114 17.96 -2.27 7.32
C ASN A 114 17.42 -3.68 7.07
N LEU A 115 16.51 -3.77 6.09
CA LEU A 115 15.85 -5.02 5.72
C LEU A 115 16.05 -5.28 4.23
N PRO A 116 16.15 -6.55 3.81
CA PRO A 116 16.36 -6.89 2.40
C PRO A 116 15.08 -6.78 1.56
N GLU A 117 15.27 -6.69 0.25
CA GLU A 117 14.15 -6.86 -0.69
C GLU A 117 13.47 -8.21 -0.42
N GLY A 118 12.15 -8.24 -0.54
CA GLY A 118 11.37 -9.45 -0.29
C GLY A 118 10.97 -9.65 1.18
N THR A 119 11.26 -8.68 2.05
CA THR A 119 10.80 -8.72 3.44
C THR A 119 9.27 -8.77 3.47
N THR A 120 8.70 -9.67 4.27
CA THR A 120 7.25 -9.81 4.40
C THR A 120 6.66 -8.67 5.23
N LYS A 121 5.33 -8.44 5.08
CA LYS A 121 4.63 -7.45 5.91
C LYS A 121 4.85 -7.75 7.40
N LYS A 122 4.79 -9.02 7.80
CA LYS A 122 4.94 -9.40 9.21
C LYS A 122 6.30 -8.98 9.76
N ASP A 123 7.37 -9.26 9.03
CA ASP A 123 8.72 -8.88 9.47
C ASP A 123 8.93 -7.37 9.42
N LEU A 124 8.34 -6.71 8.41
CA LEU A 124 8.37 -5.26 8.29
C LEU A 124 7.67 -4.60 9.47
N GLU A 125 6.46 -5.05 9.81
CA GLU A 125 5.70 -4.47 10.93
C GLU A 125 6.43 -4.66 12.26
N ARG A 126 7.11 -5.79 12.42
CA ARG A 126 7.92 -6.02 13.63
C ARG A 126 9.05 -5.00 13.73
N ALA A 127 9.72 -4.70 12.62
CA ALA A 127 10.79 -3.71 12.58
C ALA A 127 10.29 -2.28 12.78
N MET A 128 9.03 -2.02 12.44
CA MET A 128 8.42 -0.68 12.57
C MET A 128 7.99 -0.37 14.01
N GLN A 129 7.88 -1.36 14.90
CA GLN A 129 7.41 -1.14 16.28
C GLN A 129 8.28 -0.13 17.00
N GLY A 130 7.62 0.87 17.60
CA GLY A 130 8.30 1.94 18.33
C GLY A 130 8.96 2.99 17.44
N ARG A 131 8.79 2.92 16.11
CA ARG A 131 9.42 3.83 15.17
C ARG A 131 8.44 4.69 14.39
N ILE A 132 7.14 4.48 14.59
CA ILE A 132 6.10 5.17 13.80
C ILE A 132 5.86 6.57 14.39
N LEU A 133 6.06 7.59 13.56
CA LEU A 133 5.80 8.99 13.91
C LEU A 133 4.38 9.42 13.52
N ALA A 134 3.88 8.90 12.40
CA ALA A 134 2.54 9.23 11.91
C ALA A 134 2.08 8.13 10.95
N GLN A 135 0.77 8.06 10.77
CA GLN A 135 0.19 7.12 9.81
C GLN A 135 -1.01 7.74 9.14
N ALA A 136 -1.28 7.29 7.92
CA ALA A 136 -2.43 7.70 7.13
C ALA A 136 -2.98 6.48 6.42
N GLN A 137 -4.25 6.55 6.03
CA GLN A 137 -4.92 5.42 5.41
C GLN A 137 -5.88 5.89 4.34
N LEU A 138 -5.95 5.15 3.24
CA LEU A 138 -6.92 5.32 2.18
C LEU A 138 -7.55 3.96 1.93
N MET A 139 -8.86 3.87 1.94
CA MET A 139 -9.57 2.61 1.73
C MET A 139 -10.40 2.67 0.47
N GLY A 140 -10.22 1.70 -0.41
CA GLY A 140 -11.09 1.49 -1.55
C GLY A 140 -11.80 0.16 -1.46
N THR A 141 -12.98 0.07 -2.08
CA THR A 141 -13.71 -1.19 -2.17
C THR A 141 -13.67 -1.70 -3.60
N TYR A 142 -13.85 -3.00 -3.78
CA TYR A 142 -14.01 -3.56 -5.11
C TYR A 142 -14.84 -4.82 -5.07
N LYS A 143 -15.67 -4.96 -6.09
CA LYS A 143 -16.47 -6.15 -6.35
C LYS A 143 -16.38 -6.42 -7.85
N ARG A 144 -16.12 -7.67 -8.22
CA ARG A 144 -16.04 -8.02 -9.64
C ARG A 144 -17.43 -7.94 -10.27
N SER A 145 -17.48 -7.52 -11.53
CA SER A 145 -18.73 -7.24 -12.25
C SER A 145 -19.38 -8.47 -12.91
N ARG A 146 -19.13 -9.63 -12.39
CA ARG A 146 -19.68 -10.86 -12.94
C ARG A 146 -20.35 -11.74 -11.89
#